data_ebbd4b5a1e7828e4934f354919799fc4
#
_entry.id   ebbd4b5a1e7828e4934f354919799fc4
#
_cell.length_a   1.000
_cell.length_b   1.000
_cell.length_c   1.000
_cell.angle_alpha   90.00
_cell.angle_beta   90.00
_cell.angle_gamma   90.00
#
_symmetry.space_group_name_H-M   'P 1'
#
loop_
_entity.id
_entity.type
_entity.pdbx_description
1 polymer ?
#
loop_
_entity_poly.entity_id
_entity_poly.type
_entity_poly.pdbx_seq_one_letter_code
_entity_poly.pdbx_strand_id
1 'polypeptide(L)'
;KGNDTANLSLSTVDPFSSTEKVKYMVREYLNQNVYEAFLERMHFLFKEFDNIYLSFSGGKDSGLLLNLVLDFKKKYYPDKTLGVFHQDFEAQYTVTTEYVERTFERIKDEVEPYWVCLPMATRTALSSYEMYWYPWDDTKRDCWVRPMPQKEYVINLENNRMTTYRYRMHQEDLAKQFGRWYRLCHDNKKTVCLLGIRADESLQRYSGFLNKKYGYKDACWISKQFKDVWCASPLYDWSTDDVWHATLFGYDYNKLYDLYYMAGLKVSQMRVASPFNDYSKDSLNLYRVIDPEIWTKLVGRVRGANFTAIYGRTKAMGYRNITLPEGHTWKSYTQFLLDTLPVRLRNNYVKKFNTSIHFWHTTGG
;
A
#
# COMPACT_ATOMS: atom_id res chain seq x y z
N LYS A 1 -51.01 6.92 -4.89
CA LYS A 1 -49.87 6.13 -4.38
C LYS A 1 -48.69 7.06 -4.44
N GLY A 2 -48.34 7.60 -3.26
CA GLY A 2 -47.48 8.77 -3.13
C GLY A 2 -46.06 8.55 -3.60
N ASN A 3 -45.57 9.46 -4.40
CA ASN A 3 -44.15 9.66 -4.67
C ASN A 3 -43.55 10.41 -3.46
N ASP A 4 -43.00 9.68 -2.52
CA ASP A 4 -42.07 10.24 -1.55
C ASP A 4 -40.73 10.53 -2.26
N THR A 5 -40.68 11.65 -2.95
CA THR A 5 -39.40 12.30 -3.32
C THR A 5 -38.89 13.01 -2.05
N ALA A 6 -38.30 12.24 -1.14
CA ALA A 6 -37.51 12.85 -0.08
C ALA A 6 -36.38 13.66 -0.73
N ASN A 7 -36.47 14.98 -0.65
CA ASN A 7 -35.41 15.90 -1.05
C ASN A 7 -34.22 15.71 -0.11
N LEU A 8 -33.35 14.78 -0.43
CA LEU A 8 -32.07 14.60 0.23
C LEU A 8 -31.18 15.80 -0.12
N SER A 9 -31.03 16.73 0.84
CA SER A 9 -30.10 17.85 0.78
C SER A 9 -28.82 17.56 1.57
N LEU A 10 -27.73 18.25 1.20
CA LEU A 10 -26.52 18.28 2.04
C LEU A 10 -26.86 18.89 3.40
N SER A 11 -26.23 18.37 4.48
CA SER A 11 -26.45 18.89 5.82
C SER A 11 -26.20 20.40 5.88
N THR A 12 -27.03 21.13 6.64
CA THR A 12 -26.97 22.59 6.76
C THR A 12 -25.78 23.09 7.58
N VAL A 13 -25.01 22.18 8.18
CA VAL A 13 -23.84 22.52 9.00
C VAL A 13 -22.71 22.97 8.07
N ASP A 14 -22.23 24.19 8.26
CA ASP A 14 -21.05 24.71 7.56
C ASP A 14 -19.78 24.07 8.19
N PRO A 15 -19.03 23.24 7.45
CA PRO A 15 -17.86 22.58 8.00
C PRO A 15 -16.71 23.54 8.32
N PHE A 16 -16.81 24.83 7.90
CA PHE A 16 -15.78 25.84 8.13
C PHE A 16 -16.18 26.90 9.17
N SER A 17 -17.35 26.77 9.83
CA SER A 17 -17.84 27.76 10.79
C SER A 17 -17.36 27.57 12.22
N SER A 18 -16.62 26.49 12.53
CA SER A 18 -16.03 26.33 13.86
C SER A 18 -14.74 27.11 13.97
N THR A 19 -14.73 28.18 14.76
CA THR A 19 -13.56 28.90 15.26
C THR A 19 -12.75 28.11 16.29
N GLU A 20 -12.93 26.80 16.38
CA GLU A 20 -12.06 25.95 17.18
C GLU A 20 -10.67 25.94 16.52
N LYS A 21 -9.69 26.42 17.30
CA LYS A 21 -8.27 26.40 16.95
C LYS A 21 -7.92 25.00 16.50
N VAL A 22 -7.72 24.81 15.19
CA VAL A 22 -7.08 23.61 14.66
C VAL A 22 -5.75 23.49 15.42
N LYS A 23 -5.66 22.53 16.30
CA LYS A 23 -4.44 22.25 17.05
C LYS A 23 -3.49 21.65 16.01
N TYR A 24 -2.71 22.53 15.36
CA TYR A 24 -1.63 22.07 14.51
C TYR A 24 -0.75 21.17 15.37
N MET A 25 -0.71 19.89 15.09
CA MET A 25 0.23 19.02 15.74
C MET A 25 1.62 19.40 15.21
N VAL A 26 2.30 20.19 16.02
CA VAL A 26 3.69 20.57 15.77
C VAL A 26 4.52 19.30 15.91
N ARG A 27 5.40 19.03 14.92
CA ARG A 27 6.36 17.94 14.99
C ARG A 27 7.26 18.17 16.20
N GLU A 28 7.26 17.22 17.14
CA GLU A 28 8.12 17.28 18.33
C GLU A 28 9.44 16.57 18.00
N TYR A 29 10.55 17.27 18.17
CA TYR A 29 11.89 16.73 17.99
C TYR A 29 12.41 16.27 19.34
N LEU A 30 12.75 14.98 19.44
CA LEU A 30 13.32 14.36 20.63
C LEU A 30 14.86 14.39 20.57
N ASN A 31 15.52 14.21 21.74
CA ASN A 31 16.97 14.05 21.83
C ASN A 31 17.42 12.61 21.43
N GLN A 32 16.83 12.08 20.37
CA GLN A 32 17.08 10.73 19.90
C GLN A 32 16.93 10.73 18.37
N ASN A 33 17.87 10.13 17.66
CA ASN A 33 17.74 10.01 16.22
C ASN A 33 16.83 8.82 15.83
N VAL A 34 16.35 8.82 14.59
CA VAL A 34 15.38 7.82 14.10
C VAL A 34 15.95 6.39 14.09
N TYR A 35 17.27 6.21 13.97
CA TYR A 35 17.91 4.91 14.01
C TYR A 35 17.98 4.33 15.44
N GLU A 36 18.30 5.15 16.43
CA GLU A 36 18.26 4.76 17.84
C GLU A 36 16.83 4.37 18.25
N ALA A 37 15.84 5.19 17.85
CA ALA A 37 14.44 4.88 18.08
C ALA A 37 14.00 3.57 17.38
N PHE A 38 14.51 3.31 16.17
CA PHE A 38 14.29 2.05 15.47
C PHE A 38 14.86 0.86 16.27
N LEU A 39 16.09 0.95 16.79
CA LEU A 39 16.69 -0.12 17.57
C LEU A 39 15.89 -0.46 18.83
N GLU A 40 15.40 0.55 19.56
CA GLU A 40 14.54 0.34 20.73
C GLU A 40 13.24 -0.38 20.36
N ARG A 41 12.59 0.03 19.25
CA ARG A 41 11.38 -0.62 18.72
C ARG A 41 11.67 -2.08 18.34
N MET A 42 12.80 -2.35 17.73
CA MET A 42 13.18 -3.71 17.37
C MET A 42 13.42 -4.58 18.60
N HIS A 43 14.10 -4.08 19.64
CA HIS A 43 14.23 -4.78 20.91
C HIS A 43 12.88 -5.07 21.55
N PHE A 44 11.97 -4.10 21.52
CA PHE A 44 10.60 -4.29 22.00
C PHE A 44 9.88 -5.40 21.22
N LEU A 45 9.90 -5.35 19.89
CA LEU A 45 9.22 -6.32 19.03
C LEU A 45 9.76 -7.74 19.20
N PHE A 46 11.09 -7.89 19.24
CA PHE A 46 11.73 -9.20 19.36
C PHE A 46 11.55 -9.85 20.73
N LYS A 47 11.32 -9.05 21.77
CA LYS A 47 10.97 -9.53 23.12
C LYS A 47 9.49 -9.85 23.27
N GLU A 48 8.63 -9.03 22.67
CA GLU A 48 7.18 -9.07 22.89
C GLU A 48 6.45 -10.09 22.01
N PHE A 49 6.99 -10.37 20.82
CA PHE A 49 6.37 -11.27 19.85
C PHE A 49 7.20 -12.52 19.64
N ASP A 50 6.53 -13.67 19.68
CA ASP A 50 7.18 -14.97 19.45
C ASP A 50 7.54 -15.13 17.97
N ASN A 51 6.56 -14.85 17.09
CA ASN A 51 6.69 -15.02 15.65
C ASN A 51 6.78 -13.66 14.96
N ILE A 52 7.79 -13.49 14.13
CA ILE A 52 8.04 -12.24 13.40
C ILE A 52 8.18 -12.56 11.91
N TYR A 53 7.45 -11.85 11.09
CA TYR A 53 7.70 -11.84 9.66
C TYR A 53 7.68 -10.42 9.10
N LEU A 54 8.35 -10.22 7.96
CA LEU A 54 8.46 -8.94 7.28
C LEU A 54 7.76 -9.01 5.93
N SER A 55 6.95 -8.00 5.61
CA SER A 55 6.36 -7.85 4.29
C SER A 55 7.30 -7.05 3.38
N PHE A 56 7.91 -7.74 2.42
CA PHE A 56 8.86 -7.19 1.46
C PHE A 56 8.18 -6.92 0.12
N SER A 57 8.03 -5.67 -0.26
CA SER A 57 7.37 -5.26 -1.52
C SER A 57 8.33 -5.03 -2.69
N GLY A 58 9.65 -5.08 -2.48
CA GLY A 58 10.64 -4.67 -3.47
C GLY A 58 10.82 -3.14 -3.57
N GLY A 59 10.12 -2.36 -2.75
CA GLY A 59 10.31 -0.91 -2.64
C GLY A 59 11.43 -0.52 -1.68
N LYS A 60 11.87 0.77 -1.76
CA LYS A 60 12.98 1.29 -0.96
C LYS A 60 12.80 1.13 0.55
N ASP A 61 11.57 1.44 1.04
CA ASP A 61 11.29 1.42 2.48
C ASP A 61 11.28 0.00 3.05
N SER A 62 10.66 -0.94 2.33
CA SER A 62 10.65 -2.35 2.74
C SER A 62 12.00 -3.03 2.52
N GLY A 63 12.78 -2.60 1.53
CA GLY A 63 14.14 -3.08 1.28
C GLY A 63 15.10 -2.63 2.38
N LEU A 64 15.06 -1.36 2.76
CA LEU A 64 15.84 -0.86 3.89
C LEU A 64 15.43 -1.55 5.20
N LEU A 65 14.12 -1.64 5.48
CA LEU A 65 13.63 -2.33 6.68
C LEU A 65 14.14 -3.77 6.75
N LEU A 66 14.11 -4.50 5.63
CA LEU A 66 14.61 -5.88 5.57
C LEU A 66 16.10 -5.95 5.97
N ASN A 67 16.94 -5.10 5.37
CA ASN A 67 18.36 -5.09 5.68
C ASN A 67 18.64 -4.73 7.15
N LEU A 68 17.98 -3.68 7.67
CA LEU A 68 18.14 -3.26 9.07
C LEU A 68 17.68 -4.36 10.06
N VAL A 69 16.58 -5.06 9.72
CA VAL A 69 16.07 -6.17 10.58
C VAL A 69 17.01 -7.37 10.54
N LEU A 70 17.59 -7.69 9.39
CA LEU A 70 18.59 -8.77 9.27
C LEU A 70 19.84 -8.47 10.09
N ASP A 71 20.38 -7.25 9.99
CA ASP A 71 21.54 -6.83 10.78
C ASP A 71 21.23 -6.85 12.28
N PHE A 72 20.05 -6.34 12.67
CA PHE A 72 19.58 -6.37 14.04
C PHE A 72 19.43 -7.79 14.57
N LYS A 73 18.77 -8.69 13.81
CA LYS A 73 18.59 -10.09 14.15
C LYS A 73 19.93 -10.78 14.33
N LYS A 74 20.84 -10.63 13.37
CA LYS A 74 22.18 -11.25 13.40
C LYS A 74 22.98 -10.83 14.64
N LYS A 75 22.87 -9.57 15.03
CA LYS A 75 23.63 -9.01 16.15
C LYS A 75 23.05 -9.37 17.53
N TYR A 76 21.72 -9.32 17.68
CA TYR A 76 21.08 -9.38 19.00
C TYR A 76 20.21 -10.61 19.23
N TYR A 77 19.72 -11.26 18.17
CA TYR A 77 18.78 -12.39 18.25
C TYR A 77 19.07 -13.42 17.14
N PRO A 78 20.29 -13.99 17.06
CA PRO A 78 20.70 -14.87 15.95
C PRO A 78 19.79 -16.08 15.78
N ASP A 79 19.30 -16.66 16.88
CA ASP A 79 18.50 -17.87 16.88
C ASP A 79 17.01 -17.64 16.61
N LYS A 80 16.57 -16.36 16.55
CA LYS A 80 15.15 -16.04 16.32
C LYS A 80 14.80 -16.22 14.85
N THR A 81 13.76 -16.99 14.58
CA THR A 81 13.24 -17.17 13.22
C THR A 81 12.61 -15.86 12.71
N LEU A 82 12.86 -15.55 11.44
CA LEU A 82 12.28 -14.41 10.74
C LEU A 82 11.67 -14.88 9.41
N GLY A 83 10.36 -14.69 9.21
CA GLY A 83 9.73 -14.90 7.91
C GLY A 83 9.89 -13.68 7.02
N VAL A 84 10.03 -13.87 5.70
CA VAL A 84 9.97 -12.79 4.71
C VAL A 84 8.92 -13.10 3.67
N PHE A 85 7.88 -12.30 3.62
CA PHE A 85 6.72 -12.43 2.76
C PHE A 85 6.76 -11.44 1.61
N HIS A 86 6.73 -11.92 0.39
CA HIS A 86 6.54 -11.12 -0.84
C HIS A 86 5.24 -11.50 -1.53
N GLN A 87 4.33 -10.53 -1.66
CA GLN A 87 3.10 -10.67 -2.44
C GLN A 87 3.35 -10.21 -3.87
N ASP A 88 3.39 -11.16 -4.79
CA ASP A 88 3.74 -10.90 -6.16
C ASP A 88 2.52 -10.55 -7.02
N PHE A 89 2.57 -9.40 -7.67
CA PHE A 89 1.50 -8.88 -8.52
C PHE A 89 1.65 -9.24 -10.00
N GLU A 90 2.52 -10.19 -10.39
CA GLU A 90 2.77 -10.55 -11.79
C GLU A 90 3.37 -9.38 -12.61
N ALA A 91 2.64 -8.28 -12.69
CA ALA A 91 2.98 -7.11 -13.49
C ALA A 91 3.90 -6.16 -12.70
N GLN A 92 5.18 -6.19 -13.01
CA GLN A 92 6.23 -5.33 -12.44
C GLN A 92 7.28 -5.03 -13.51
N TYR A 93 8.10 -4.00 -13.30
CA TYR A 93 9.32 -3.79 -14.11
C TYR A 93 10.29 -4.96 -13.92
N THR A 94 10.98 -5.36 -14.98
CA THR A 94 12.00 -6.40 -14.92
C THR A 94 13.04 -6.11 -13.85
N VAL A 95 13.55 -4.89 -13.77
CA VAL A 95 14.52 -4.47 -12.75
C VAL A 95 14.01 -4.64 -11.32
N THR A 96 12.69 -4.48 -11.08
CA THR A 96 12.09 -4.74 -9.76
C THR A 96 12.04 -6.23 -9.46
N THR A 97 11.65 -7.04 -10.43
CA THR A 97 11.60 -8.50 -10.27
C THR A 97 12.99 -9.07 -10.00
N GLU A 98 13.99 -8.63 -10.75
CA GLU A 98 15.39 -9.00 -10.55
C GLU A 98 15.93 -8.59 -9.17
N TYR A 99 15.56 -7.40 -8.69
CA TYR A 99 15.91 -6.97 -7.33
C TYR A 99 15.27 -7.86 -6.27
N VAL A 100 14.01 -8.21 -6.43
CA VAL A 100 13.31 -9.12 -5.49
C VAL A 100 13.97 -10.50 -5.53
N GLU A 101 14.24 -11.06 -6.73
CA GLU A 101 14.86 -12.37 -6.88
C GLU A 101 16.27 -12.40 -6.26
N ARG A 102 17.10 -11.43 -6.59
CA ARG A 102 18.45 -11.29 -6.01
C ARG A 102 18.41 -11.14 -4.49
N THR A 103 17.43 -10.42 -3.96
CA THR A 103 17.27 -10.26 -2.52
C THR A 103 16.91 -11.58 -1.87
N PHE A 104 15.93 -12.32 -2.39
CA PHE A 104 15.54 -13.62 -1.85
C PHE A 104 16.67 -14.64 -1.92
N GLU A 105 17.39 -14.72 -3.05
CA GLU A 105 18.55 -15.61 -3.16
C GLU A 105 19.64 -15.31 -2.14
N ARG A 106 19.85 -14.04 -1.81
CA ARG A 106 20.81 -13.61 -0.80
C ARG A 106 20.42 -14.02 0.64
N ILE A 107 19.13 -14.00 0.95
CA ILE A 107 18.65 -14.16 2.34
C ILE A 107 18.03 -15.53 2.63
N LYS A 108 17.78 -16.38 1.62
CA LYS A 108 16.99 -17.62 1.75
C LYS A 108 17.46 -18.58 2.82
N ASP A 109 18.76 -18.58 3.14
CA ASP A 109 19.36 -19.45 4.15
C ASP A 109 19.35 -18.82 5.56
N GLU A 110 19.02 -17.52 5.67
CA GLU A 110 18.98 -16.76 6.93
C GLU A 110 17.55 -16.51 7.46
N VAL A 111 16.55 -16.74 6.59
CA VAL A 111 15.13 -16.46 6.87
C VAL A 111 14.23 -17.58 6.36
N GLU A 112 12.95 -17.54 6.71
CA GLU A 112 11.92 -18.33 6.05
C GLU A 112 11.35 -17.54 4.86
N PRO A 113 11.73 -17.85 3.63
CA PRO A 113 11.28 -17.11 2.46
C PRO A 113 9.90 -17.57 1.97
N TYR A 114 9.02 -16.62 1.69
CA TYR A 114 7.66 -16.84 1.17
C TYR A 114 7.38 -15.89 0.00
N TRP A 115 7.55 -16.36 -1.22
CA TRP A 115 7.22 -15.62 -2.44
C TRP A 115 5.86 -16.11 -2.95
N VAL A 116 4.82 -15.29 -2.78
CA VAL A 116 3.43 -15.72 -3.02
C VAL A 116 2.94 -15.25 -4.37
N CYS A 117 2.74 -16.20 -5.28
CA CYS A 117 2.21 -16.06 -6.64
C CYS A 117 0.81 -16.70 -6.75
N LEU A 118 -0.14 -16.22 -5.96
CA LEU A 118 -1.51 -16.73 -5.93
C LEU A 118 -2.48 -15.75 -6.59
N PRO A 119 -3.48 -16.23 -7.35
CA PRO A 119 -4.54 -15.40 -7.91
C PRO A 119 -5.26 -14.57 -6.84
N MET A 120 -5.29 -13.25 -7.02
CA MET A 120 -5.93 -12.32 -6.11
C MET A 120 -6.65 -11.19 -6.86
N ALA A 121 -7.75 -10.71 -6.31
CA ALA A 121 -8.47 -9.56 -6.87
C ALA A 121 -7.72 -8.27 -6.55
N THR A 122 -7.05 -7.71 -7.54
CA THR A 122 -6.29 -6.48 -7.46
C THR A 122 -7.05 -5.36 -8.17
N ARG A 123 -7.25 -4.24 -7.49
CA ARG A 123 -7.97 -3.10 -8.07
C ARG A 123 -7.20 -2.51 -9.25
N THR A 124 -7.96 -2.09 -10.28
CA THR A 124 -7.41 -1.33 -11.40
C THR A 124 -8.10 0.03 -11.53
N ALA A 125 -7.31 1.05 -11.84
CA ALA A 125 -7.78 2.40 -12.12
C ALA A 125 -7.89 2.70 -13.63
N LEU A 126 -7.67 1.69 -14.48
CA LEU A 126 -7.56 1.86 -15.93
C LEU A 126 -8.90 1.75 -16.65
N SER A 127 -9.92 1.17 -16.01
CA SER A 127 -11.22 0.93 -16.60
C SER A 127 -12.34 1.22 -15.59
N SER A 128 -13.41 1.84 -16.06
CA SER A 128 -14.65 2.00 -15.30
C SER A 128 -15.54 0.76 -15.33
N TYR A 129 -15.26 -0.19 -16.22
CA TYR A 129 -16.03 -1.43 -16.42
C TYR A 129 -15.42 -2.61 -15.66
N GLU A 130 -14.08 -2.72 -15.67
CA GLU A 130 -13.33 -3.78 -14.97
C GLU A 130 -12.64 -3.16 -13.76
N MET A 131 -13.21 -3.33 -12.57
CA MET A 131 -12.66 -2.76 -11.34
C MET A 131 -11.50 -3.58 -10.78
N TYR A 132 -11.35 -4.82 -11.23
CA TYR A 132 -10.34 -5.77 -10.76
C TYR A 132 -9.67 -6.48 -11.91
N TRP A 133 -8.39 -6.81 -11.73
CA TRP A 133 -7.65 -7.78 -12.50
C TRP A 133 -7.05 -8.82 -11.56
N TYR A 134 -6.61 -9.94 -12.08
CA TYR A 134 -6.18 -11.08 -11.30
C TYR A 134 -4.76 -11.46 -11.70
N PRO A 135 -3.72 -11.03 -10.94
CA PRO A 135 -2.37 -11.56 -11.09
C PRO A 135 -2.38 -13.09 -10.98
N TRP A 136 -1.50 -13.73 -11.73
CA TRP A 136 -1.30 -15.18 -11.71
C TRP A 136 -2.57 -16.01 -11.95
N ASP A 137 -3.53 -15.45 -12.68
CA ASP A 137 -4.76 -16.12 -13.08
C ASP A 137 -4.43 -17.34 -13.96
N ASP A 138 -4.68 -18.52 -13.44
CA ASP A 138 -4.38 -19.79 -14.10
C ASP A 138 -5.18 -19.99 -15.39
N THR A 139 -6.37 -19.39 -15.49
CA THR A 139 -7.19 -19.40 -16.72
C THR A 139 -6.62 -18.52 -17.83
N LYS A 140 -5.57 -17.74 -17.55
CA LYS A 140 -4.94 -16.79 -18.47
C LYS A 140 -3.39 -16.90 -18.48
N ARG A 141 -2.87 -18.11 -18.30
CA ARG A 141 -1.41 -18.34 -18.26
C ARG A 141 -0.68 -17.79 -19.48
N ASP A 142 -1.25 -17.94 -20.67
CA ASP A 142 -0.68 -17.46 -21.93
C ASP A 142 -0.59 -15.93 -22.02
N CYS A 143 -1.32 -15.23 -21.15
CA CYS A 143 -1.37 -13.78 -21.07
C CYS A 143 -0.57 -13.21 -19.90
N TRP A 144 0.13 -14.03 -19.12
CA TRP A 144 0.93 -13.53 -18.02
C TRP A 144 2.01 -12.57 -18.50
N VAL A 145 2.21 -11.50 -17.76
CA VAL A 145 3.17 -10.44 -18.11
C VAL A 145 4.60 -10.98 -18.12
N ARG A 146 4.89 -11.95 -17.26
CA ARG A 146 6.16 -12.65 -17.17
C ARG A 146 5.97 -14.08 -16.71
N PRO A 147 6.98 -14.95 -16.88
CA PRO A 147 6.95 -16.29 -16.30
C PRO A 147 6.94 -16.22 -14.77
N MET A 148 6.25 -17.20 -14.15
CA MET A 148 6.26 -17.36 -12.70
C MET A 148 7.66 -17.82 -12.25
N PRO A 149 8.22 -17.25 -11.16
CA PRO A 149 9.50 -17.70 -10.63
C PRO A 149 9.48 -19.17 -10.24
N GLN A 150 10.52 -19.93 -10.61
CA GLN A 150 10.65 -21.35 -10.35
C GLN A 150 11.66 -21.59 -9.21
N LYS A 151 11.22 -21.34 -7.97
CA LYS A 151 12.00 -21.50 -6.74
C LYS A 151 11.19 -22.31 -5.72
N GLU A 152 11.87 -23.04 -4.86
CA GLU A 152 11.24 -23.89 -3.83
C GLU A 152 10.39 -23.12 -2.82
N TYR A 153 10.72 -21.85 -2.58
CA TYR A 153 10.01 -20.95 -1.68
C TYR A 153 8.85 -20.18 -2.34
N VAL A 154 8.57 -20.42 -3.62
CA VAL A 154 7.42 -19.85 -4.32
C VAL A 154 6.16 -20.64 -3.98
N ILE A 155 5.16 -19.92 -3.48
CA ILE A 155 3.82 -20.48 -3.23
C ILE A 155 2.91 -20.08 -4.39
N ASN A 156 2.41 -21.08 -5.11
CA ASN A 156 1.48 -20.94 -6.23
C ASN A 156 0.26 -21.85 -6.05
N LEU A 157 -0.65 -21.95 -7.01
CA LEU A 157 -1.85 -22.79 -6.89
C LEU A 157 -1.53 -24.29 -6.79
N GLU A 158 -0.44 -24.76 -7.39
CA GLU A 158 -0.08 -26.17 -7.46
C GLU A 158 0.51 -26.67 -6.12
N ASN A 159 1.23 -25.80 -5.39
CA ASN A 159 1.87 -26.13 -4.12
C ASN A 159 1.31 -25.35 -2.92
N ASN A 160 0.14 -24.76 -3.05
CA ASN A 160 -0.43 -23.90 -2.03
C ASN A 160 -0.66 -24.61 -0.70
N ARG A 161 0.05 -24.16 0.33
CA ARG A 161 -0.06 -24.65 1.71
C ARG A 161 -0.88 -23.72 2.61
N MET A 162 -1.26 -22.53 2.11
CA MET A 162 -1.99 -21.53 2.88
C MET A 162 -3.46 -21.95 3.08
N THR A 163 -3.76 -22.64 4.16
CA THR A 163 -5.13 -23.09 4.50
C THR A 163 -6.12 -21.94 4.68
N THR A 164 -5.65 -20.73 4.85
CA THR A 164 -6.46 -19.51 4.99
C THR A 164 -6.72 -18.81 3.65
N TYR A 165 -6.08 -19.25 2.56
CA TYR A 165 -6.28 -18.69 1.23
C TYR A 165 -7.64 -19.10 0.64
N ARG A 166 -8.27 -18.17 -0.06
CA ARG A 166 -9.45 -18.40 -0.90
C ARG A 166 -9.18 -17.88 -2.30
N TYR A 167 -9.48 -18.69 -3.29
CA TYR A 167 -9.23 -18.35 -4.69
C TYR A 167 -9.78 -16.96 -5.06
N ARG A 168 -8.94 -16.14 -5.68
CA ARG A 168 -9.24 -14.76 -6.07
C ARG A 168 -9.74 -13.85 -4.93
N MET A 169 -9.35 -14.09 -3.68
CA MET A 169 -9.62 -13.14 -2.59
C MET A 169 -8.97 -11.78 -2.86
N HIS A 170 -9.43 -10.73 -2.18
CA HIS A 170 -8.83 -9.40 -2.34
C HIS A 170 -7.36 -9.39 -1.89
N GLN A 171 -6.54 -8.60 -2.58
CA GLN A 171 -5.11 -8.49 -2.30
C GLN A 171 -4.81 -8.11 -0.85
N GLU A 172 -5.63 -7.21 -0.25
CA GLU A 172 -5.49 -6.80 1.14
C GLU A 172 -5.84 -7.95 2.11
N ASP A 173 -6.79 -8.78 1.73
CA ASP A 173 -7.16 -9.95 2.52
C ASP A 173 -6.10 -11.05 2.41
N LEU A 174 -5.47 -11.24 1.24
CA LEU A 174 -4.38 -12.20 1.07
C LEU A 174 -3.23 -11.90 2.05
N ALA A 175 -2.78 -10.64 2.13
CA ALA A 175 -1.73 -10.23 3.06
C ALA A 175 -2.12 -10.49 4.53
N LYS A 176 -3.39 -10.21 4.89
CA LYS A 176 -3.90 -10.48 6.24
C LYS A 176 -3.99 -11.98 6.53
N GLN A 177 -4.48 -12.76 5.58
CA GLN A 177 -4.63 -14.21 5.74
C GLN A 177 -3.28 -14.92 5.74
N PHE A 178 -2.25 -14.37 5.08
CA PHE A 178 -0.88 -14.84 5.23
C PHE A 178 -0.44 -14.75 6.70
N GLY A 179 -0.62 -13.61 7.36
CA GLY A 179 -0.26 -13.46 8.78
C GLY A 179 -0.98 -14.44 9.70
N ARG A 180 -2.27 -14.72 9.41
CA ARG A 180 -3.03 -15.73 10.15
C ARG A 180 -2.48 -17.13 9.90
N TRP A 181 -2.18 -17.48 8.65
CA TRP A 181 -1.59 -18.76 8.29
C TRP A 181 -0.18 -18.91 8.88
N TYR A 182 0.66 -17.90 8.79
CA TYR A 182 1.99 -17.90 9.37
C TYR A 182 1.94 -18.21 10.88
N ARG A 183 1.02 -17.55 11.60
CA ARG A 183 0.76 -17.85 13.00
C ARG A 183 0.37 -19.31 13.24
N LEU A 184 -0.51 -19.88 12.40
CA LEU A 184 -0.93 -21.29 12.52
C LEU A 184 0.25 -22.27 12.32
N CYS A 185 1.18 -21.95 11.43
CA CYS A 185 2.38 -22.74 11.19
C CYS A 185 3.41 -22.64 12.33
N HIS A 186 3.31 -21.60 13.20
CA HIS A 186 4.24 -21.31 14.27
C HIS A 186 3.55 -21.36 15.64
N ASP A 187 3.07 -22.54 16.02
CA ASP A 187 2.48 -22.88 17.32
C ASP A 187 1.34 -21.99 17.80
N ASN A 188 0.67 -21.28 16.92
CA ASN A 188 -0.37 -20.30 17.27
C ASN A 188 0.07 -19.18 18.21
N LYS A 189 1.38 -18.94 18.32
CA LYS A 189 1.93 -17.91 19.19
C LYS A 189 1.67 -16.50 18.64
N LYS A 190 1.96 -15.52 19.49
CA LYS A 190 1.80 -14.12 19.20
C LYS A 190 2.69 -13.68 18.04
N THR A 191 2.08 -13.14 16.98
CA THR A 191 2.72 -12.89 15.71
C THR A 191 2.69 -11.42 15.33
N VAL A 192 3.78 -10.89 14.76
CA VAL A 192 3.84 -9.53 14.20
C VAL A 192 4.39 -9.53 12.79
N CYS A 193 3.72 -8.75 11.92
CA CYS A 193 4.18 -8.37 10.59
C CYS A 193 4.94 -7.05 10.65
N LEU A 194 6.17 -7.01 10.18
CA LEU A 194 6.92 -5.77 10.02
C LEU A 194 6.63 -5.14 8.66
N LEU A 195 6.26 -3.86 8.67
CA LEU A 195 5.90 -3.08 7.49
C LEU A 195 6.79 -1.85 7.33
N GLY A 196 7.31 -1.62 6.14
CA GLY A 196 8.04 -0.39 5.79
C GLY A 196 7.11 0.80 5.52
N ILE A 197 6.14 1.04 6.39
CA ILE A 197 5.18 2.15 6.27
C ILE A 197 5.67 3.35 7.08
N ARG A 198 5.61 4.56 6.48
CA ARG A 198 6.00 5.81 7.11
C ARG A 198 4.86 6.83 7.12
N ALA A 199 4.80 7.63 8.17
CA ALA A 199 3.82 8.71 8.31
C ALA A 199 3.97 9.79 7.22
N ASP A 200 5.20 10.01 6.76
CA ASP A 200 5.57 11.00 5.75
C ASP A 200 5.04 10.70 4.33
N GLU A 201 4.58 9.47 4.07
CA GLU A 201 4.17 9.05 2.72
C GLU A 201 2.80 9.61 2.29
N SER A 202 1.88 9.81 3.20
CA SER A 202 0.55 10.36 2.91
C SER A 202 -0.22 10.73 4.18
N LEU A 203 -1.15 11.67 4.05
CA LEU A 203 -2.07 12.05 5.13
C LEU A 203 -2.86 10.85 5.68
N GLN A 204 -3.26 9.91 4.83
CA GLN A 204 -3.96 8.70 5.25
C GLN A 204 -3.10 7.82 6.17
N ARG A 205 -1.79 7.65 5.85
CA ARG A 205 -0.87 6.89 6.69
C ARG A 205 -0.58 7.60 8.00
N TYR A 206 -0.36 8.91 7.94
CA TYR A 206 -0.22 9.75 9.13
C TYR A 206 -1.44 9.61 10.07
N SER A 207 -2.65 9.78 9.55
CA SER A 207 -3.89 9.63 10.33
C SER A 207 -4.05 8.23 10.93
N GLY A 208 -3.54 7.20 10.26
CA GLY A 208 -3.52 5.83 10.77
C GLY A 208 -2.71 5.68 12.05
N PHE A 209 -1.59 6.39 12.18
CA PHE A 209 -0.76 6.39 13.40
C PHE A 209 -1.35 7.22 14.54
N LEU A 210 -2.23 8.17 14.25
CA LEU A 210 -2.92 8.96 15.28
C LEU A 210 -4.03 8.20 15.98
N ASN A 211 -4.54 7.13 15.38
CA ASN A 211 -5.67 6.36 15.91
C ASN A 211 -5.22 5.37 16.99
N LYS A 212 -5.03 5.88 18.23
CA LYS A 212 -4.58 5.11 19.40
C LYS A 212 -5.52 3.95 19.80
N LYS A 213 -6.77 3.95 19.34
CA LYS A 213 -7.78 2.92 19.69
C LYS A 213 -7.34 1.51 19.33
N TYR A 214 -6.51 1.35 18.30
CA TYR A 214 -6.07 0.06 17.79
C TYR A 214 -4.58 -0.19 18.05
N GLY A 215 -3.92 0.69 18.82
CA GLY A 215 -2.52 0.56 19.20
C GLY A 215 -2.26 -0.60 20.17
N TYR A 216 -1.03 -1.06 20.21
CA TYR A 216 -0.57 -2.09 21.12
C TYR A 216 0.27 -1.49 22.24
N LYS A 217 -0.17 -1.60 23.51
CA LYS A 217 0.54 -1.05 24.67
C LYS A 217 0.99 0.41 24.44
N ASP A 218 0.08 1.26 24.01
CA ASP A 218 0.29 2.69 23.70
C ASP A 218 1.22 2.97 22.50
N ALA A 219 1.75 1.96 21.83
CA ALA A 219 2.53 2.12 20.62
C ALA A 219 1.63 2.40 19.40
N CYS A 220 1.58 3.66 18.94
CA CYS A 220 0.78 4.08 17.79
C CYS A 220 1.22 3.43 16.47
N TRP A 221 2.45 2.94 16.40
CA TRP A 221 3.06 2.28 15.24
C TRP A 221 2.82 0.76 15.19
N ILE A 222 2.06 0.20 16.15
CA ILE A 222 1.63 -1.21 16.17
C ILE A 222 0.10 -1.24 16.15
N SER A 223 -0.48 -1.91 15.17
CA SER A 223 -1.92 -2.05 15.00
C SER A 223 -2.36 -3.50 14.97
N LYS A 224 -3.54 -3.78 15.51
CA LYS A 224 -4.11 -5.13 15.52
C LYS A 224 -4.66 -5.48 14.14
N GLN A 225 -4.29 -6.64 13.62
CA GLN A 225 -4.82 -7.18 12.37
C GLN A 225 -5.87 -8.27 12.61
N PHE A 226 -5.55 -9.24 13.48
CA PHE A 226 -6.43 -10.31 13.96
C PHE A 226 -6.17 -10.58 15.44
N LYS A 227 -6.90 -11.57 16.01
CA LYS A 227 -6.54 -12.09 17.31
C LYS A 227 -5.10 -12.65 17.25
N ASP A 228 -4.24 -12.14 18.11
CA ASP A 228 -2.82 -12.50 18.22
C ASP A 228 -1.96 -12.32 16.97
N VAL A 229 -2.44 -11.51 16.00
CA VAL A 229 -1.69 -11.07 14.82
C VAL A 229 -1.71 -9.54 14.73
N TRP A 230 -0.53 -8.96 14.67
CA TRP A 230 -0.30 -7.52 14.69
C TRP A 230 0.52 -7.07 13.48
N CYS A 231 0.44 -5.79 13.14
CA CYS A 231 1.32 -5.14 12.17
C CYS A 231 2.08 -4.03 12.88
N ALA A 232 3.38 -3.97 12.66
CA ALA A 232 4.25 -2.94 13.23
C ALA A 232 5.00 -2.19 12.13
N SER A 233 5.10 -0.88 12.27
CA SER A 233 5.82 0.01 11.34
C SER A 233 7.00 0.65 12.05
N PRO A 234 8.15 -0.04 12.20
CA PRO A 234 9.29 0.47 12.98
C PRO A 234 9.92 1.74 12.42
N LEU A 235 9.71 2.01 11.13
CA LEU A 235 10.20 3.20 10.41
C LEU A 235 9.14 4.31 10.32
N TYR A 236 8.08 4.29 11.13
CA TYR A 236 6.91 5.16 10.94
C TYR A 236 7.23 6.67 10.98
N ASP A 237 8.23 7.08 11.73
CA ASP A 237 8.67 8.46 11.92
C ASP A 237 9.85 8.88 11.01
N TRP A 238 10.37 7.95 10.19
CA TRP A 238 11.44 8.23 9.25
C TRP A 238 10.97 9.10 8.09
N SER A 239 11.78 10.10 7.70
CA SER A 239 11.58 10.84 6.46
C SER A 239 12.07 10.05 5.24
N THR A 240 11.73 10.53 4.05
CA THR A 240 12.29 9.95 2.82
C THR A 240 13.82 10.12 2.75
N ASP A 241 14.32 11.23 3.26
CA ASP A 241 15.77 11.52 3.28
C ASP A 241 16.50 10.58 4.25
N ASP A 242 15.90 10.27 5.43
CA ASP A 242 16.46 9.27 6.36
C ASP A 242 16.60 7.90 5.69
N VAL A 243 15.57 7.48 4.92
CA VAL A 243 15.59 6.20 4.20
C VAL A 243 16.72 6.16 3.17
N TRP A 244 16.89 7.21 2.37
CA TRP A 244 17.95 7.25 1.37
C TRP A 244 19.33 7.39 2.02
N HIS A 245 19.45 8.21 3.06
CA HIS A 245 20.70 8.36 3.80
C HIS A 245 21.16 7.01 4.38
N ALA A 246 20.27 6.28 5.05
CA ALA A 246 20.58 4.95 5.59
C ALA A 246 20.91 3.93 4.48
N THR A 247 20.23 3.98 3.34
CA THR A 247 20.50 3.10 2.20
C THR A 247 21.90 3.27 1.65
N LEU A 248 22.41 4.50 1.62
CA LEU A 248 23.77 4.82 1.14
C LEU A 248 24.90 4.23 2.00
N PHE A 249 24.60 3.74 3.20
CA PHE A 249 25.59 3.02 4.03
C PHE A 249 25.93 1.60 3.56
N GLY A 250 25.57 1.25 2.33
CA GLY A 250 26.00 0.03 1.66
C GLY A 250 24.91 -1.02 1.49
N TYR A 251 23.66 -0.67 1.66
CA TYR A 251 22.53 -1.56 1.36
C TYR A 251 22.17 -1.53 -0.13
N ASP A 252 21.90 -2.71 -0.69
CA ASP A 252 21.33 -2.81 -2.03
C ASP A 252 19.88 -2.32 -2.05
N TYR A 253 19.50 -1.68 -3.16
CA TYR A 253 18.16 -1.15 -3.38
C TYR A 253 17.70 -1.35 -4.81
N ASN A 254 16.39 -1.24 -5.04
CA ASN A 254 15.78 -1.37 -6.34
C ASN A 254 16.19 -0.25 -7.28
N LYS A 255 16.94 -0.57 -8.32
CA LYS A 255 17.48 0.39 -9.31
C LYS A 255 16.39 1.06 -10.18
N LEU A 256 15.12 0.65 -10.04
CA LEU A 256 14.00 1.37 -10.63
C LEU A 256 13.93 2.83 -10.15
N TYR A 257 14.38 3.13 -8.93
CA TYR A 257 14.40 4.50 -8.42
C TYR A 257 15.36 5.41 -9.19
N ASP A 258 16.50 4.89 -9.62
CA ASP A 258 17.45 5.62 -10.47
C ASP A 258 16.83 5.92 -11.83
N LEU A 259 16.14 4.93 -12.42
CA LEU A 259 15.44 5.09 -13.71
C LEU A 259 14.29 6.10 -13.62
N TYR A 260 13.55 6.09 -12.53
CA TYR A 260 12.52 7.09 -12.28
C TYR A 260 13.10 8.50 -12.11
N TYR A 261 14.21 8.63 -11.42
CA TYR A 261 14.91 9.90 -11.28
C TYR A 261 15.39 10.43 -12.63
N MET A 262 16.02 9.58 -13.45
CA MET A 262 16.43 9.91 -14.83
C MET A 262 15.24 10.31 -15.71
N ALA A 263 14.07 9.70 -15.49
CA ALA A 263 12.83 10.05 -16.19
C ALA A 263 12.17 11.35 -15.67
N GLY A 264 12.78 12.03 -14.69
CA GLY A 264 12.31 13.32 -14.15
C GLY A 264 11.13 13.21 -13.17
N LEU A 265 10.91 12.04 -12.56
CA LEU A 265 9.91 11.92 -11.50
C LEU A 265 10.41 12.59 -10.22
N LYS A 266 9.49 13.26 -9.53
CA LYS A 266 9.75 13.73 -8.16
C LYS A 266 9.81 12.55 -7.20
N VAL A 267 10.63 12.63 -6.16
CA VAL A 267 10.80 11.56 -5.16
C VAL A 267 9.46 11.08 -4.57
N SER A 268 8.51 12.00 -4.35
CA SER A 268 7.16 11.69 -3.87
C SER A 268 6.29 10.88 -4.85
N GLN A 269 6.67 10.83 -6.13
CA GLN A 269 5.98 10.09 -7.20
C GLN A 269 6.59 8.71 -7.45
N MET A 270 7.80 8.47 -6.92
CA MET A 270 8.54 7.22 -7.14
C MET A 270 8.01 6.13 -6.19
N ARG A 271 7.28 5.17 -6.75
CA ARG A 271 6.70 4.05 -5.98
C ARG A 271 6.82 2.74 -6.73
N VAL A 272 7.17 1.69 -6.02
CA VAL A 272 7.04 0.31 -6.48
C VAL A 272 5.63 -0.16 -6.10
N ALA A 273 4.78 -0.35 -7.10
CA ALA A 273 3.39 -0.74 -6.92
C ALA A 273 2.87 -1.42 -8.20
N SER A 274 1.70 -2.06 -8.14
CA SER A 274 1.03 -2.57 -9.34
C SER A 274 0.86 -1.43 -10.37
N PRO A 275 1.22 -1.64 -11.65
CA PRO A 275 1.15 -0.60 -12.69
C PRO A 275 -0.27 -0.10 -12.96
N PHE A 276 -1.28 -0.86 -12.55
CA PHE A 276 -2.68 -0.60 -12.87
C PHE A 276 -3.44 0.12 -11.77
N ASN A 277 -2.82 0.47 -10.65
CA ASN A 277 -3.47 1.16 -9.55
C ASN A 277 -3.50 2.70 -9.74
N ASP A 278 -4.26 3.40 -8.90
CA ASP A 278 -4.40 4.86 -8.94
C ASP A 278 -3.08 5.62 -8.80
N TYR A 279 -2.12 5.09 -8.06
CA TYR A 279 -0.83 5.75 -7.81
C TYR A 279 0.13 5.61 -8.99
N SER A 280 0.00 4.54 -9.78
CA SER A 280 0.93 4.20 -10.87
C SER A 280 0.43 4.62 -12.25
N LYS A 281 -0.87 4.93 -12.40
CA LYS A 281 -1.46 5.29 -13.70
C LYS A 281 -0.75 6.47 -14.38
N ASP A 282 -0.20 7.39 -13.59
CA ASP A 282 0.46 8.60 -14.08
C ASP A 282 1.85 8.34 -14.65
N SER A 283 2.48 7.27 -14.20
CA SER A 283 3.81 6.83 -14.63
C SER A 283 3.75 5.58 -15.52
N LEU A 284 2.55 5.10 -15.85
CA LEU A 284 2.36 3.90 -16.67
C LEU A 284 3.04 4.00 -18.05
N ASN A 285 3.08 5.20 -18.63
CA ASN A 285 3.78 5.45 -19.89
C ASN A 285 5.29 5.20 -19.84
N LEU A 286 5.89 5.25 -18.66
CA LEU A 286 7.33 5.01 -18.49
C LEU A 286 7.73 3.55 -18.78
N TYR A 287 6.80 2.60 -18.66
CA TYR A 287 7.05 1.22 -19.12
C TYR A 287 7.45 1.15 -20.59
N ARG A 288 6.94 2.05 -21.43
CA ARG A 288 7.28 2.10 -22.87
C ARG A 288 8.75 2.40 -23.12
N VAL A 289 9.40 3.10 -22.18
CA VAL A 289 10.80 3.54 -22.30
C VAL A 289 11.71 2.67 -21.45
N ILE A 290 11.33 2.39 -20.23
CA ILE A 290 12.14 1.66 -19.25
C ILE A 290 12.12 0.15 -19.55
N ASP A 291 10.95 -0.38 -19.94
CA ASP A 291 10.73 -1.83 -20.08
C ASP A 291 9.72 -2.12 -21.22
N PRO A 292 10.10 -1.90 -22.49
CA PRO A 292 9.20 -2.03 -23.62
C PRO A 292 8.66 -3.46 -23.83
N GLU A 293 9.39 -4.48 -23.42
CA GLU A 293 8.93 -5.87 -23.52
C GLU A 293 7.77 -6.13 -22.55
N ILE A 294 7.92 -5.72 -21.30
CA ILE A 294 6.86 -5.78 -20.30
C ILE A 294 5.68 -4.89 -20.74
N TRP A 295 5.95 -3.72 -21.28
CA TRP A 295 4.90 -2.82 -21.78
C TRP A 295 3.96 -3.52 -22.78
N THR A 296 4.50 -4.23 -23.75
CA THR A 296 3.70 -4.93 -24.74
C THR A 296 2.75 -5.95 -24.10
N LYS A 297 3.23 -6.68 -23.12
CA LYS A 297 2.43 -7.65 -22.36
C LYS A 297 1.40 -6.98 -21.44
N LEU A 298 1.74 -5.86 -20.79
CA LEU A 298 0.80 -5.09 -19.96
C LEU A 298 -0.42 -4.63 -20.74
N VAL A 299 -0.22 -4.13 -21.97
CA VAL A 299 -1.32 -3.67 -22.84
C VAL A 299 -2.28 -4.81 -23.19
N GLY A 300 -1.75 -6.01 -23.42
CA GLY A 300 -2.58 -7.21 -23.66
C GLY A 300 -3.25 -7.77 -22.40
N ARG A 301 -2.69 -7.49 -21.23
CA ARG A 301 -3.12 -8.10 -19.96
C ARG A 301 -4.34 -7.44 -19.33
N VAL A 302 -4.41 -6.10 -19.37
CA VAL A 302 -5.49 -5.32 -18.74
C VAL A 302 -6.03 -4.28 -19.72
N ARG A 303 -7.35 -4.31 -19.93
CA ARG A 303 -8.03 -3.35 -20.80
C ARG A 303 -7.87 -1.93 -20.27
N GLY A 304 -7.65 -0.99 -21.19
CA GLY A 304 -7.45 0.42 -20.85
C GLY A 304 -6.00 0.82 -20.59
N ALA A 305 -5.03 -0.11 -20.49
CA ALA A 305 -3.64 0.21 -20.22
C ALA A 305 -3.04 1.18 -21.24
N ASN A 306 -3.21 0.92 -22.54
CA ASN A 306 -2.72 1.82 -23.59
C ASN A 306 -3.39 3.20 -23.56
N PHE A 307 -4.72 3.25 -23.38
CA PHE A 307 -5.46 4.51 -23.24
C PHE A 307 -4.95 5.33 -22.05
N THR A 308 -4.80 4.69 -20.90
CA THR A 308 -4.32 5.35 -19.67
C THR A 308 -2.87 5.83 -19.81
N ALA A 309 -1.99 5.08 -20.46
CA ALA A 309 -0.62 5.51 -20.71
C ALA A 309 -0.54 6.78 -21.57
N ILE A 310 -1.45 6.94 -22.53
CA ILE A 310 -1.53 8.11 -23.39
C ILE A 310 -2.21 9.29 -22.69
N TYR A 311 -3.35 9.03 -22.04
CA TYR A 311 -4.25 10.07 -21.53
C TYR A 311 -4.27 10.19 -20.00
N GLY A 312 -3.47 9.40 -19.27
CA GLY A 312 -3.52 9.31 -17.81
C GLY A 312 -3.29 10.62 -17.06
N ARG A 313 -2.60 11.58 -17.69
CA ARG A 313 -2.37 12.93 -17.14
C ARG A 313 -3.31 13.99 -17.69
N THR A 314 -4.28 13.60 -18.50
CA THR A 314 -5.21 14.52 -19.16
C THR A 314 -6.59 14.50 -18.47
N LYS A 315 -7.44 15.46 -18.85
CA LYS A 315 -8.83 15.53 -18.40
C LYS A 315 -9.67 14.29 -18.83
N ALA A 316 -9.22 13.53 -19.82
CA ALA A 316 -9.90 12.30 -20.26
C ALA A 316 -9.94 11.22 -19.17
N MET A 317 -8.97 11.22 -18.23
CA MET A 317 -8.91 10.28 -17.09
C MET A 317 -9.41 10.88 -15.77
N GLY A 318 -10.11 11.99 -15.83
CA GLY A 318 -10.68 12.69 -14.69
C GLY A 318 -9.98 14.02 -14.37
N TYR A 319 -10.67 14.86 -13.63
CA TYR A 319 -10.16 16.16 -13.20
C TYR A 319 -9.24 15.99 -11.99
N ARG A 320 -8.03 16.55 -12.06
CA ARG A 320 -7.09 16.54 -10.94
C ARG A 320 -7.07 17.85 -10.19
N ASN A 321 -7.28 18.95 -10.92
CA ASN A 321 -7.37 20.27 -10.35
C ASN A 321 -8.73 20.85 -10.75
N ILE A 322 -9.63 20.95 -9.81
CA ILE A 322 -10.92 21.61 -9.98
C ILE A 322 -10.71 23.05 -9.52
N THR A 323 -10.87 23.99 -10.45
CA THR A 323 -10.93 25.41 -10.10
C THR A 323 -12.38 25.73 -9.74
N LEU A 324 -12.59 26.34 -8.59
CA LEU A 324 -13.92 26.76 -8.18
C LEU A 324 -14.42 27.84 -9.16
N PRO A 325 -15.58 27.65 -9.81
CA PRO A 325 -16.14 28.66 -10.69
C PRO A 325 -16.46 29.95 -9.92
N GLU A 326 -16.35 31.07 -10.63
CA GLU A 326 -16.68 32.38 -10.06
C GLU A 326 -18.13 32.41 -9.55
N GLY A 327 -18.34 33.02 -8.40
CA GLY A 327 -19.66 33.10 -7.75
C GLY A 327 -20.09 31.83 -6.99
N HIS A 328 -19.26 30.77 -6.98
CA HIS A 328 -19.55 29.57 -6.21
C HIS A 328 -18.68 29.42 -4.96
N THR A 329 -19.27 28.85 -3.91
CA THR A 329 -18.54 28.18 -2.83
C THR A 329 -18.36 26.71 -3.17
N TRP A 330 -17.46 26.00 -2.54
CA TRP A 330 -17.32 24.53 -2.73
C TRP A 330 -18.62 23.78 -2.45
N LYS A 331 -19.40 24.24 -1.45
CA LYS A 331 -20.69 23.67 -1.11
C LYS A 331 -21.73 23.89 -2.23
N SER A 332 -21.87 25.13 -2.71
CA SER A 332 -22.83 25.44 -3.79
C SER A 332 -22.46 24.78 -5.10
N TYR A 333 -21.16 24.68 -5.42
CA TYR A 333 -20.70 23.99 -6.61
C TYR A 333 -20.90 22.46 -6.51
N THR A 334 -20.66 21.87 -5.35
CA THR A 334 -20.96 20.45 -5.11
C THR A 334 -22.45 20.18 -5.27
N GLN A 335 -23.32 21.04 -4.73
CA GLN A 335 -24.77 20.90 -4.89
C GLN A 335 -25.17 21.01 -6.36
N PHE A 336 -24.64 22.00 -7.08
CA PHE A 336 -24.86 22.15 -8.51
C PHE A 336 -24.48 20.88 -9.29
N LEU A 337 -23.31 20.33 -9.03
CA LEU A 337 -22.87 19.07 -9.67
C LEU A 337 -23.77 17.88 -9.32
N LEU A 338 -24.23 17.78 -8.07
CA LEU A 338 -25.16 16.73 -7.65
C LEU A 338 -26.50 16.83 -8.39
N ASP A 339 -26.98 18.06 -8.64
CA ASP A 339 -28.25 18.31 -9.32
C ASP A 339 -28.20 17.94 -10.81
N THR A 340 -27.02 17.88 -11.41
CA THR A 340 -26.83 17.37 -12.78
C THR A 340 -26.90 15.84 -12.90
N LEU A 341 -26.83 15.12 -11.79
CA LEU A 341 -26.82 13.66 -11.78
C LEU A 341 -28.24 13.05 -11.83
N PRO A 342 -28.41 11.89 -12.46
CA PRO A 342 -29.63 11.09 -12.31
C PRO A 342 -29.92 10.80 -10.82
N VAL A 343 -31.20 10.80 -10.44
CA VAL A 343 -31.68 10.70 -9.04
C VAL A 343 -30.99 9.56 -8.27
N ARG A 344 -30.87 8.38 -8.87
CA ARG A 344 -30.24 7.21 -8.24
C ARG A 344 -28.77 7.47 -7.87
N LEU A 345 -28.01 8.09 -8.74
CA LEU A 345 -26.60 8.42 -8.52
C LEU A 345 -26.47 9.56 -7.50
N ARG A 346 -27.29 10.60 -7.64
CA ARG A 346 -27.35 11.74 -6.70
C ARG A 346 -27.54 11.24 -5.29
N ASN A 347 -28.55 10.43 -5.01
CA ASN A 347 -28.85 9.91 -3.67
C ASN A 347 -27.68 9.12 -3.08
N ASN A 348 -26.98 8.33 -3.91
CA ASN A 348 -25.79 7.60 -3.47
C ASN A 348 -24.64 8.53 -3.06
N TYR A 349 -24.37 9.58 -3.86
CA TYR A 349 -23.32 10.54 -3.55
C TYR A 349 -23.66 11.40 -2.33
N VAL A 350 -24.91 11.89 -2.22
CA VAL A 350 -25.36 12.65 -1.05
C VAL A 350 -25.18 11.83 0.24
N LYS A 351 -25.55 10.54 0.21
CA LYS A 351 -25.32 9.65 1.37
C LYS A 351 -23.82 9.55 1.73
N LYS A 352 -22.95 9.39 0.73
CA LYS A 352 -21.49 9.33 0.96
C LYS A 352 -20.95 10.64 1.54
N PHE A 353 -21.35 11.79 0.99
CA PHE A 353 -20.92 13.09 1.50
C PHE A 353 -21.39 13.31 2.94
N ASN A 354 -22.65 13.03 3.24
CA ASN A 354 -23.18 13.20 4.60
C ASN A 354 -22.47 12.28 5.59
N THR A 355 -22.14 11.05 5.22
CA THR A 355 -21.34 10.14 6.04
C THR A 355 -19.93 10.72 6.30
N SER A 356 -19.27 11.26 5.27
CA SER A 356 -17.96 11.88 5.40
C SER A 356 -18.01 13.14 6.26
N ILE A 357 -18.99 14.01 6.05
CA ILE A 357 -19.19 15.24 6.84
C ILE A 357 -19.42 14.86 8.32
N HIS A 358 -20.29 13.91 8.58
CA HIS A 358 -20.55 13.44 9.95
C HIS A 358 -19.27 12.89 10.62
N PHE A 359 -18.50 12.08 9.90
CA PHE A 359 -17.22 11.57 10.40
C PHE A 359 -16.27 12.69 10.82
N TRP A 360 -16.07 13.69 9.95
CA TRP A 360 -15.15 14.79 10.25
C TRP A 360 -15.63 15.69 11.39
N HIS A 361 -16.95 15.84 11.60
CA HIS A 361 -17.50 16.59 12.73
C HIS A 361 -17.45 15.83 14.07
N THR A 362 -17.46 14.48 14.03
CA THR A 362 -17.53 13.68 15.26
C THR A 362 -16.21 13.05 15.67
N THR A 363 -15.31 12.79 14.70
CA THR A 363 -14.14 11.95 14.94
C THR A 363 -12.86 12.54 14.31
N GLY A 364 -13.00 13.48 13.39
CA GLY A 364 -11.91 14.01 12.56
C GLY A 364 -11.31 15.34 13.04
N GLY A 365 -11.65 15.78 14.26
CA GLY A 365 -11.14 17.02 14.87
C GLY A 365 -9.85 16.82 15.67
#